data_68d26b7233fb01c69416c6be5541398c
#
_entry.id   68d26b7233fb01c69416c6be5541398c
#
_cell.length_a   1.000
_cell.length_b   1.000
_cell.length_c   1.000
_cell.angle_alpha   90.00
_cell.angle_beta   90.00
_cell.angle_gamma   90.00
#
_symmetry.space_group_name_H-M   'P 1'
#
loop_
_entity.id
_entity.type
_entity.pdbx_description
1 polymer ?
#
loop_
_entity_poly.entity_id
_entity_poly.type
_entity_poly.pdbx_seq_one_letter_code
_entity_poly.pdbx_strand_id
1 'polypeptide(L)'
;MEVFNREKVNIGNEKIPPIIQISTDFYIDNLRITIKSVLIDPDTDTKLKGKLTVAHNITSETIFAEQDKVAPLSIIALESARELGEKINAHLTEWAHKSGRTDDTFMVEAECPRFSSGDGKGIIKSSIRGDDLFILVDVGNYSCTYKMFGKENAMSPDDHFMDLKRIIQATSGKAHRINVIMPILYGGRQHRRNYRESLDCAVALQELRNMGVSNIVTFDAHDPRVHNAIPLMGFDNVMPSYQVLKALFRSVPDLQPDRDHLMIVSPDEGAMNRNMYYASCLGVDLG
;
A
#
# COMPACT_ATOMS: atom_id res chain seq x y z
N MET A 1 -17.10 0.45 2.57
CA MET A 1 -17.73 0.11 1.27
C MET A 1 -18.84 1.13 1.07
N GLU A 2 -18.52 2.25 0.47
CA GLU A 2 -19.52 3.26 0.14
C GLU A 2 -20.06 3.00 -1.26
N VAL A 3 -21.36 2.90 -1.31
CA VAL A 3 -22.17 2.62 -2.51
C VAL A 3 -22.07 3.80 -3.48
N PHE A 4 -21.79 3.51 -4.73
CA PHE A 4 -21.83 4.49 -5.81
C PHE A 4 -23.22 5.14 -5.90
N ASN A 5 -23.33 6.41 -5.54
CA ASN A 5 -24.52 7.20 -5.82
C ASN A 5 -24.41 7.73 -7.25
N ARG A 6 -25.27 7.23 -8.14
CA ARG A 6 -25.55 7.88 -9.42
C ARG A 6 -26.50 9.04 -9.15
N GLU A 7 -25.99 10.21 -8.84
CA GLU A 7 -26.81 11.41 -8.88
C GLU A 7 -26.99 11.85 -10.35
N LYS A 8 -28.20 11.70 -10.85
CA LYS A 8 -28.62 12.40 -12.06
C LYS A 8 -28.89 13.85 -11.69
N VAL A 9 -27.92 14.70 -11.97
CA VAL A 9 -28.15 16.15 -11.90
C VAL A 9 -28.88 16.56 -13.17
N ASN A 10 -30.17 16.87 -13.03
CA ASN A 10 -31.02 17.40 -14.10
C ASN A 10 -30.87 18.93 -14.06
N ILE A 11 -30.07 19.48 -14.94
CA ILE A 11 -30.01 20.94 -15.17
C ILE A 11 -30.34 21.18 -16.66
N GLY A 12 -31.62 21.43 -16.94
CA GLY A 12 -32.08 21.91 -18.26
C GLY A 12 -31.72 20.98 -19.44
N ASN A 13 -32.42 20.98 -20.50
CA ASN A 13 -32.45 20.10 -21.67
C ASN A 13 -31.10 19.75 -22.39
N GLU A 14 -29.96 19.77 -21.73
CA GLU A 14 -28.69 19.32 -22.29
C GLU A 14 -28.31 17.96 -21.69
N LYS A 15 -28.07 16.98 -22.57
CA LYS A 15 -27.52 15.67 -22.20
C LYS A 15 -26.06 15.84 -21.77
N ILE A 16 -25.83 15.92 -20.47
CA ILE A 16 -24.47 15.89 -19.90
C ILE A 16 -24.02 14.42 -19.89
N PRO A 17 -22.83 14.10 -20.42
CA PRO A 17 -22.29 12.75 -20.30
C PRO A 17 -22.12 12.36 -18.83
N PRO A 18 -22.23 11.06 -18.48
CA PRO A 18 -22.15 10.62 -17.10
C PRO A 18 -20.77 10.96 -16.51
N ILE A 19 -20.77 11.79 -15.47
CA ILE A 19 -19.57 12.09 -14.70
C ILE A 19 -19.22 10.84 -13.87
N ILE A 20 -18.14 10.17 -14.23
CA ILE A 20 -17.60 9.06 -13.42
C ILE A 20 -16.70 9.68 -12.36
N GLN A 21 -17.19 9.76 -11.15
CA GLN A 21 -16.39 10.18 -10.01
C GLN A 21 -15.79 8.94 -9.37
N ILE A 22 -14.48 8.74 -9.54
CA ILE A 22 -13.72 7.71 -8.82
C ILE A 22 -13.14 8.39 -7.59
N SER A 23 -13.62 8.04 -6.42
CA SER A 23 -13.07 8.49 -5.14
C SER A 23 -12.32 7.33 -4.51
N THR A 24 -11.02 7.48 -4.34
CA THR A 24 -10.20 6.53 -3.58
C THR A 24 -9.65 7.26 -2.37
N ASP A 25 -10.06 6.84 -1.19
CA ASP A 25 -9.57 7.38 0.06
C ASP A 25 -8.34 6.61 0.51
N PHE A 26 -7.24 7.32 0.68
CA PHE A 26 -6.03 6.82 1.34
C PHE A 26 -5.94 7.47 2.71
N TYR A 27 -5.67 6.66 3.73
CA TYR A 27 -5.43 7.15 5.08
C TYR A 27 -3.97 6.90 5.42
N ILE A 28 -3.22 7.98 5.62
CA ILE A 28 -1.89 7.95 6.21
C ILE A 28 -1.97 8.86 7.43
N ASP A 29 -1.93 8.29 8.61
CA ASP A 29 -1.84 9.01 9.90
C ASP A 29 -2.88 10.11 10.14
N ASN A 30 -4.16 9.77 10.11
CA ASN A 30 -5.28 10.70 10.22
C ASN A 30 -5.42 11.69 9.05
N LEU A 31 -4.55 11.59 8.05
CA LEU A 31 -4.71 12.33 6.81
C LEU A 31 -5.56 11.52 5.84
N ARG A 32 -6.79 11.94 5.63
CA ARG A 32 -7.67 11.38 4.58
C ARG A 32 -7.25 11.94 3.24
N ILE A 33 -6.60 11.12 2.41
CA ILE A 33 -6.27 11.46 1.03
C ILE A 33 -7.44 11.00 0.15
N THR A 34 -8.31 11.91 -0.21
CA THR A 34 -9.36 11.64 -1.20
C THR A 34 -8.86 12.04 -2.57
N ILE A 35 -8.49 11.08 -3.42
CA ILE A 35 -8.21 11.37 -4.83
C ILE A 35 -9.53 11.33 -5.59
N LYS A 36 -10.06 12.50 -5.90
CA LYS A 36 -11.19 12.65 -6.82
C LYS A 36 -10.63 12.92 -8.21
N SER A 37 -10.63 11.90 -9.06
CA SER A 37 -10.38 12.12 -10.49
C SER A 37 -11.72 12.41 -11.16
N VAL A 38 -11.86 13.64 -11.60
CA VAL A 38 -12.97 14.05 -12.48
C VAL A 38 -12.38 13.99 -13.89
N LEU A 39 -12.85 13.05 -14.71
CA LEU A 39 -12.60 13.08 -16.14
C LEU A 39 -13.49 14.17 -16.71
N ILE A 40 -12.93 15.34 -16.96
CA ILE A 40 -13.58 16.44 -17.69
C ILE A 40 -13.16 16.28 -19.15
N ASP A 41 -14.14 16.20 -20.03
CA ASP A 41 -13.93 16.34 -21.45
C ASP A 41 -13.25 17.71 -21.72
N PRO A 42 -12.10 17.76 -22.40
CA PRO A 42 -11.37 19.01 -22.62
C PRO A 42 -12.13 20.08 -23.43
N ASP A 43 -13.25 19.72 -24.06
CA ASP A 43 -14.05 20.63 -24.91
C ASP A 43 -15.27 21.26 -24.19
N THR A 44 -15.54 20.96 -22.92
CA THR A 44 -16.62 21.60 -22.16
C THR A 44 -16.11 22.71 -21.25
N ASP A 45 -16.39 23.89 -21.71
CA ASP A 45 -16.08 25.24 -21.29
C ASP A 45 -16.27 25.62 -19.79
N THR A 46 -15.33 26.34 -19.32
CA THR A 46 -15.09 27.51 -18.43
C THR A 46 -16.16 27.96 -17.41
N LYS A 47 -17.36 27.45 -17.30
CA LYS A 47 -18.41 27.98 -16.38
C LYS A 47 -18.61 27.23 -15.06
N LEU A 48 -17.92 26.13 -14.81
CA LEU A 48 -18.04 25.34 -13.56
C LEU A 48 -16.98 25.68 -12.47
N LYS A 49 -16.27 26.80 -12.61
CA LYS A 49 -15.22 27.23 -11.66
C LYS A 49 -15.72 27.73 -10.30
N GLY A 50 -17.01 27.67 -10.01
CA GLY A 50 -17.59 28.40 -8.86
C GLY A 50 -17.91 27.60 -7.61
N LYS A 51 -17.84 26.25 -7.57
CA LYS A 51 -18.19 25.46 -6.36
C LYS A 51 -17.46 24.11 -6.27
N LEU A 52 -16.17 24.07 -6.48
CA LEU A 52 -15.36 22.97 -5.97
C LEU A 52 -14.89 23.37 -4.58
N THR A 53 -15.51 22.81 -3.55
CA THR A 53 -14.92 22.81 -2.21
C THR A 53 -13.56 22.15 -2.34
N VAL A 54 -12.51 22.89 -2.03
CA VAL A 54 -11.12 22.48 -2.12
C VAL A 54 -10.95 21.26 -1.22
N ALA A 55 -11.03 20.06 -1.79
CA ALA A 55 -10.32 18.94 -1.24
C ALA A 55 -8.85 19.36 -1.28
N HIS A 56 -8.13 19.33 -0.17
CA HIS A 56 -6.72 19.67 -0.15
C HIS A 56 -6.03 18.87 -1.25
N ASN A 57 -5.61 19.56 -2.31
CA ASN A 57 -4.75 18.96 -3.33
C ASN A 57 -3.45 18.64 -2.62
N ILE A 58 -3.23 17.37 -2.31
CA ILE A 58 -1.95 16.93 -1.79
C ILE A 58 -0.97 17.02 -2.95
N THR A 59 -0.20 18.08 -2.94
CA THR A 59 0.93 18.29 -3.84
C THR A 59 2.20 17.83 -3.12
N SER A 60 3.27 17.62 -3.87
CA SER A 60 4.60 17.37 -3.27
C SER A 60 4.97 18.45 -2.25
N GLU A 61 4.53 19.69 -2.44
CA GLU A 61 4.76 20.81 -1.54
C GLU A 61 4.03 20.65 -0.21
N THR A 62 2.79 20.14 -0.21
CA THR A 62 2.02 19.93 1.02
C THR A 62 2.47 18.71 1.83
N ILE A 63 2.96 17.65 1.16
CA ILE A 63 3.46 16.45 1.85
C ILE A 63 4.65 16.76 2.74
N PHE A 64 5.52 17.68 2.31
CA PHE A 64 6.75 18.04 3.02
C PHE A 64 6.67 19.39 3.75
N ALA A 65 5.50 20.01 3.89
CA ALA A 65 5.33 21.22 4.68
C ALA A 65 5.73 20.97 6.15
N GLU A 66 6.53 21.87 6.72
CA GLU A 66 7.09 21.67 8.08
C GLU A 66 6.04 21.56 9.18
N GLN A 67 4.94 22.28 9.04
CA GLN A 67 3.85 22.30 10.01
C GLN A 67 3.05 21.00 10.10
N ASP A 68 3.17 20.11 9.11
CA ASP A 68 2.41 18.85 9.03
C ASP A 68 3.26 17.62 9.39
N LYS A 69 4.51 17.83 9.83
CA LYS A 69 5.39 16.72 10.19
C LYS A 69 5.05 16.15 11.57
N VAL A 70 4.81 14.85 11.62
CA VAL A 70 4.74 14.09 12.88
C VAL A 70 6.15 13.91 13.45
N ALA A 71 7.10 13.49 12.61
CA ALA A 71 8.51 13.26 12.94
C ALA A 71 9.32 13.19 11.62
N PRO A 72 10.68 13.22 11.68
CA PRO A 72 11.51 12.94 10.52
C PRO A 72 11.16 11.55 9.92
N LEU A 73 11.01 11.50 8.59
CA LEU A 73 10.71 10.26 7.88
C LEU A 73 11.97 9.43 7.67
N SER A 74 11.91 8.14 7.99
CA SER A 74 12.97 7.16 7.72
C SER A 74 12.40 5.86 7.14
N ILE A 75 13.13 5.25 6.20
CA ILE A 75 12.74 4.01 5.55
C ILE A 75 13.81 2.96 5.73
N ILE A 76 13.45 1.78 6.18
CA ILE A 76 14.26 0.57 6.10
C ILE A 76 13.60 -0.38 5.12
N ALA A 77 14.27 -0.70 4.02
CA ALA A 77 13.85 -1.77 3.13
C ALA A 77 14.68 -3.01 3.42
N LEU A 78 14.01 -4.09 3.84
CA LEU A 78 14.65 -5.40 3.96
C LEU A 78 15.09 -5.91 2.59
N GLU A 79 15.99 -6.87 2.54
CA GLU A 79 16.52 -7.40 1.28
C GLU A 79 15.41 -7.81 0.30
N SER A 80 14.36 -8.43 0.83
CA SER A 80 13.20 -8.87 0.05
C SER A 80 12.41 -7.72 -0.61
N ALA A 81 12.49 -6.51 -0.09
CA ALA A 81 11.78 -5.33 -0.57
C ALA A 81 12.71 -4.20 -1.03
N ARG A 82 14.01 -4.48 -1.23
CA ARG A 82 15.04 -3.48 -1.56
C ARG A 82 14.67 -2.67 -2.80
N GLU A 83 14.34 -3.32 -3.90
CA GLU A 83 13.97 -2.65 -5.15
C GLU A 83 12.75 -1.72 -4.98
N LEU A 84 11.73 -2.17 -4.24
CA LEU A 84 10.56 -1.36 -3.92
C LEU A 84 10.94 -0.14 -3.06
N GLY A 85 11.77 -0.35 -2.04
CA GLY A 85 12.27 0.71 -1.18
C GLY A 85 13.05 1.78 -1.93
N GLU A 86 13.94 1.38 -2.85
CA GLU A 86 14.70 2.29 -3.70
C GLU A 86 13.78 3.13 -4.60
N LYS A 87 12.76 2.53 -5.21
CA LYS A 87 11.75 3.25 -6.02
C LYS A 87 10.95 4.24 -5.18
N ILE A 88 10.53 3.85 -3.98
CA ILE A 88 9.82 4.73 -3.04
C ILE A 88 10.73 5.90 -2.64
N ASN A 89 11.97 5.60 -2.26
CA ASN A 89 12.93 6.64 -1.88
C ASN A 89 13.18 7.64 -3.02
N ALA A 90 13.34 7.18 -4.26
CA ALA A 90 13.51 8.05 -5.41
C ALA A 90 12.34 9.03 -5.59
N HIS A 91 11.10 8.54 -5.46
CA HIS A 91 9.92 9.41 -5.52
C HIS A 91 9.85 10.41 -4.36
N LEU A 92 10.14 9.96 -3.14
CA LEU A 92 10.13 10.84 -1.97
C LEU A 92 11.20 11.93 -2.06
N THR A 93 12.41 11.58 -2.51
CA THR A 93 13.50 12.52 -2.74
C THR A 93 13.13 13.54 -3.82
N GLU A 94 12.53 13.10 -4.94
CA GLU A 94 12.03 14.00 -5.98
C GLU A 94 10.98 14.98 -5.41
N TRP A 95 10.04 14.50 -4.61
CA TRP A 95 9.01 15.35 -4.00
C TRP A 95 9.58 16.30 -2.96
N ALA A 96 10.56 15.85 -2.17
CA ALA A 96 11.26 16.69 -1.21
C ALA A 96 11.98 17.85 -1.92
N HIS A 97 12.70 17.56 -3.01
CA HIS A 97 13.38 18.60 -3.81
C HIS A 97 12.38 19.57 -4.44
N LYS A 98 11.25 19.09 -4.95
CA LYS A 98 10.18 19.97 -5.47
C LYS A 98 9.59 20.89 -4.41
N SER A 99 9.61 20.49 -3.15
CA SER A 99 9.17 21.30 -2.00
C SER A 99 10.28 22.22 -1.43
N GLY A 100 11.45 22.27 -2.08
CA GLY A 100 12.57 23.09 -1.67
C GLY A 100 13.46 22.49 -0.57
N ARG A 101 13.29 21.22 -0.24
CA ARG A 101 14.15 20.49 0.69
C ARG A 101 15.39 19.96 -0.02
N THR A 102 16.42 19.67 0.77
CA THR A 102 17.72 19.17 0.29
C THR A 102 18.01 17.75 0.76
N ASP A 103 16.97 16.98 1.09
CA ASP A 103 17.15 15.60 1.51
C ASP A 103 17.60 14.75 0.31
N ASP A 104 18.74 14.09 0.45
CA ASP A 104 19.30 13.22 -0.58
C ASP A 104 18.73 11.80 -0.51
N THR A 105 18.30 11.37 0.68
CA THR A 105 17.73 10.05 0.91
C THR A 105 16.94 9.98 2.21
N PHE A 106 15.91 9.13 2.22
CA PHE A 106 15.16 8.73 3.40
C PHE A 106 15.53 7.31 3.85
N MET A 107 16.42 6.64 3.10
CA MET A 107 16.80 5.27 3.39
C MET A 107 17.78 5.19 4.57
N VAL A 108 17.47 4.29 5.49
CA VAL A 108 18.36 3.86 6.58
C VAL A 108 18.87 2.47 6.27
N GLU A 109 20.18 2.31 6.27
CA GLU A 109 20.80 1.03 5.98
C GLU A 109 20.60 0.05 7.15
N ALA A 110 20.08 -1.14 6.81
CA ALA A 110 19.86 -2.24 7.75
C ALA A 110 20.14 -3.57 7.06
N GLU A 111 20.49 -4.56 7.85
CA GLU A 111 20.80 -5.90 7.35
C GLU A 111 20.40 -6.98 8.35
N CYS A 112 20.15 -8.19 7.83
CA CYS A 112 19.89 -9.39 8.63
C CYS A 112 20.87 -10.50 8.27
N PRO A 113 22.15 -10.40 8.67
CA PRO A 113 23.15 -11.44 8.38
C PRO A 113 22.79 -12.75 9.07
N ARG A 114 23.15 -13.87 8.42
CA ARG A 114 22.98 -15.22 8.92
C ARG A 114 24.30 -15.78 9.45
N PHE A 115 24.22 -16.47 10.56
CA PHE A 115 25.29 -17.37 11.02
C PHE A 115 25.30 -18.65 10.17
N SER A 116 26.37 -19.44 10.25
CA SER A 116 26.47 -20.70 9.52
C SER A 116 25.38 -21.72 9.86
N SER A 117 24.81 -21.63 11.06
CA SER A 117 23.68 -22.43 11.52
C SER A 117 22.33 -22.02 10.92
N GLY A 118 22.26 -20.88 10.22
CA GLY A 118 21.03 -20.30 9.69
C GLY A 118 20.38 -19.25 10.59
N ASP A 119 20.80 -19.13 11.86
CA ASP A 119 20.32 -18.08 12.75
C ASP A 119 20.67 -16.70 12.19
N GLY A 120 19.78 -15.73 12.38
CA GLY A 120 19.99 -14.36 11.94
C GLY A 120 20.01 -13.37 13.08
N LYS A 121 20.51 -12.17 12.80
CA LYS A 121 20.38 -10.99 13.67
C LYS A 121 20.01 -9.77 12.84
N GLY A 122 19.27 -8.82 13.44
CA GLY A 122 18.99 -7.53 12.82
C GLY A 122 20.02 -6.48 13.21
N ILE A 123 20.49 -5.70 12.25
CA ILE A 123 21.43 -4.60 12.46
C ILE A 123 20.90 -3.38 11.75
N ILE A 124 20.80 -2.25 12.46
CA ILE A 124 20.52 -0.92 11.89
C ILE A 124 21.79 -0.10 11.98
N LYS A 125 22.27 0.43 10.85
CA LYS A 125 23.60 1.06 10.76
C LYS A 125 23.61 2.56 11.05
N SER A 126 22.41 3.21 11.04
CA SER A 126 22.28 4.64 11.29
C SER A 126 21.28 4.90 12.41
N SER A 127 21.29 6.11 12.97
CA SER A 127 20.33 6.51 13.99
C SER A 127 18.93 6.66 13.39
N ILE A 128 17.94 6.09 14.09
CA ILE A 128 16.51 6.23 13.79
C ILE A 128 15.77 6.86 14.99
N ARG A 129 16.52 7.57 15.84
CA ARG A 129 15.97 8.12 17.09
C ARG A 129 15.01 9.25 16.81
N GLY A 130 13.78 9.06 17.24
CA GLY A 130 12.71 10.04 17.08
C GLY A 130 12.07 10.06 15.69
N ASP A 131 12.46 9.15 14.79
CA ASP A 131 11.95 9.11 13.44
C ASP A 131 10.59 8.42 13.35
N ASP A 132 9.78 8.83 12.40
CA ASP A 132 8.65 8.07 11.87
C ASP A 132 9.19 7.02 10.91
N LEU A 133 9.37 5.80 11.42
CA LEU A 133 10.07 4.73 10.73
C LEU A 133 9.11 3.85 9.95
N PHE A 134 9.39 3.67 8.67
CA PHE A 134 8.70 2.73 7.79
C PHE A 134 9.62 1.55 7.45
N ILE A 135 9.19 0.33 7.78
CA ILE A 135 9.95 -0.89 7.48
C ILE A 135 9.22 -1.65 6.37
N LEU A 136 9.90 -1.83 5.23
CA LEU A 136 9.40 -2.54 4.07
C LEU A 136 9.88 -3.98 4.07
N VAL A 137 8.97 -4.93 3.89
CA VAL A 137 9.26 -6.37 3.76
C VAL A 137 8.33 -7.01 2.74
N ASP A 138 8.88 -7.74 1.79
CA ASP A 138 8.10 -8.61 0.90
C ASP A 138 8.28 -10.07 1.32
N VAL A 139 7.30 -10.61 2.01
CA VAL A 139 7.33 -11.99 2.49
C VAL A 139 7.14 -13.02 1.35
N GLY A 140 6.70 -12.57 0.18
CA GLY A 140 6.52 -13.40 -1.01
C GLY A 140 7.75 -13.49 -1.90
N ASN A 141 8.84 -12.83 -1.58
CA ASN A 141 10.03 -12.80 -2.41
C ASN A 141 10.87 -14.07 -2.25
N TYR A 142 10.77 -14.98 -3.22
CA TYR A 142 11.53 -16.24 -3.25
C TYR A 142 12.91 -16.14 -3.88
N SER A 143 13.33 -14.95 -4.34
CA SER A 143 14.67 -14.77 -4.94
C SER A 143 15.78 -14.57 -3.90
N CYS A 144 15.41 -14.20 -2.67
CA CYS A 144 16.35 -14.03 -1.58
C CYS A 144 16.85 -15.40 -1.07
N THR A 145 18.17 -15.53 -0.87
CA THR A 145 18.79 -16.75 -0.39
C THR A 145 19.74 -16.48 0.78
N TYR A 146 20.02 -17.51 1.55
CA TYR A 146 21.07 -17.49 2.57
C TYR A 146 21.81 -18.83 2.63
N LYS A 147 23.01 -18.82 3.17
CA LYS A 147 23.80 -20.05 3.35
C LYS A 147 23.62 -20.61 4.76
N MET A 148 23.32 -21.91 4.83
CA MET A 148 23.28 -22.67 6.07
C MET A 148 24.13 -23.93 5.90
N PHE A 149 25.13 -24.10 6.74
CA PHE A 149 26.12 -25.19 6.64
C PHE A 149 26.73 -25.33 5.23
N GLY A 150 27.00 -24.18 4.59
CA GLY A 150 27.58 -24.13 3.24
C GLY A 150 26.63 -24.40 2.09
N LYS A 151 25.35 -24.73 2.37
CA LYS A 151 24.30 -24.91 1.35
C LYS A 151 23.49 -23.65 1.21
N GLU A 152 23.16 -23.32 -0.03
CA GLU A 152 22.28 -22.22 -0.35
C GLU A 152 20.80 -22.64 -0.17
N ASN A 153 20.04 -21.80 0.52
CA ASN A 153 18.62 -22.02 0.83
C ASN A 153 17.82 -20.77 0.42
N ALA A 154 16.71 -20.97 -0.26
CA ALA A 154 15.77 -19.89 -0.51
C ALA A 154 15.08 -19.47 0.80
N MET A 155 14.87 -18.18 0.96
CA MET A 155 14.12 -17.66 2.10
C MET A 155 12.63 -17.96 1.94
N SER A 156 12.05 -18.49 3.00
CA SER A 156 10.61 -18.69 3.12
C SER A 156 9.91 -17.40 3.60
N PRO A 157 8.56 -17.32 3.51
CA PRO A 157 7.79 -16.26 4.16
C PRO A 157 8.11 -16.11 5.66
N ASP A 158 8.36 -17.23 6.35
CA ASP A 158 8.71 -17.25 7.78
C ASP A 158 10.09 -16.61 8.02
N ASP A 159 11.07 -16.86 7.13
CA ASP A 159 12.38 -16.24 7.21
C ASP A 159 12.28 -14.71 7.07
N HIS A 160 11.51 -14.23 6.09
CA HIS A 160 11.28 -12.80 5.89
C HIS A 160 10.54 -12.17 7.07
N PHE A 161 9.52 -12.83 7.58
CA PHE A 161 8.77 -12.36 8.74
C PHE A 161 9.64 -12.31 10.01
N MET A 162 10.52 -13.31 10.17
CA MET A 162 11.48 -13.31 11.28
C MET A 162 12.52 -12.18 11.13
N ASP A 163 12.95 -11.86 9.92
CA ASP A 163 13.87 -10.74 9.68
C ASP A 163 13.21 -9.40 9.98
N LEU A 164 11.93 -9.22 9.62
CA LEU A 164 11.14 -8.06 10.04
C LEU A 164 11.17 -7.91 11.57
N LYS A 165 10.87 -8.99 12.30
CA LYS A 165 10.88 -8.98 13.77
C LYS A 165 12.26 -8.64 14.35
N ARG A 166 13.35 -9.11 13.72
CA ARG A 166 14.73 -8.77 14.13
C ARG A 166 15.02 -7.28 13.95
N ILE A 167 14.59 -6.68 12.86
CA ILE A 167 14.77 -5.24 12.62
C ILE A 167 13.92 -4.41 13.59
N ILE A 168 12.67 -4.80 13.84
CA ILE A 168 11.84 -4.13 14.85
C ILE A 168 12.51 -4.20 16.23
N GLN A 169 13.07 -5.34 16.63
CA GLN A 169 13.83 -5.46 17.89
C GLN A 169 15.07 -4.55 17.90
N ALA A 170 15.77 -4.44 16.77
CA ALA A 170 16.96 -3.59 16.66
C ALA A 170 16.66 -2.10 16.81
N THR A 171 15.41 -1.66 16.61
CA THR A 171 15.01 -0.26 16.89
C THR A 171 15.10 0.06 18.38
N SER A 172 14.99 -0.94 19.24
CA SER A 172 15.07 -0.80 20.71
C SER A 172 14.14 0.27 21.27
N GLY A 173 12.98 0.51 20.66
CA GLY A 173 12.01 1.52 21.07
C GLY A 173 12.50 2.96 20.90
N LYS A 174 13.45 3.21 20.02
CA LYS A 174 14.03 4.57 19.81
C LYS A 174 13.34 5.36 18.71
N ALA A 175 12.67 4.69 17.75
CA ALA A 175 11.84 5.37 16.78
C ALA A 175 10.65 6.06 17.48
N HIS A 176 10.20 7.18 16.92
CA HIS A 176 8.96 7.82 17.38
C HIS A 176 7.76 6.90 17.13
N ARG A 177 7.72 6.30 15.96
CA ARG A 177 6.68 5.38 15.52
C ARG A 177 7.27 4.33 14.57
N ILE A 178 6.70 3.13 14.55
CA ILE A 178 7.08 2.06 13.63
C ILE A 178 5.87 1.71 12.78
N ASN A 179 6.01 1.86 11.46
CA ASN A 179 5.05 1.45 10.45
C ASN A 179 5.66 0.32 9.62
N VAL A 180 4.87 -0.70 9.30
CA VAL A 180 5.31 -1.82 8.45
C VAL A 180 4.57 -1.76 7.12
N ILE A 181 5.31 -1.77 6.02
CA ILE A 181 4.77 -1.93 4.67
C ILE A 181 5.07 -3.36 4.23
N MET A 182 4.02 -4.15 4.09
CA MET A 182 4.07 -5.57 3.74
C MET A 182 3.12 -5.81 2.56
N PRO A 183 3.61 -5.69 1.30
CA PRO A 183 2.75 -5.79 0.11
C PRO A 183 1.91 -7.06 0.08
N ILE A 184 2.51 -8.21 0.40
CA ILE A 184 1.80 -9.47 0.62
C ILE A 184 1.71 -9.72 2.11
N LEU A 185 0.49 -9.74 2.66
CA LEU A 185 0.29 -9.92 4.09
C LEU A 185 0.70 -11.33 4.52
N TYR A 186 1.65 -11.42 5.47
CA TYR A 186 2.08 -12.69 6.05
C TYR A 186 0.92 -13.45 6.67
N GLY A 187 0.80 -14.74 6.32
CA GLY A 187 -0.28 -15.58 6.80
C GLY A 187 -1.67 -15.18 6.29
N GLY A 188 -1.79 -14.27 5.31
CA GLY A 188 -3.06 -13.69 4.85
C GLY A 188 -4.11 -14.72 4.40
N ARG A 189 -3.69 -15.90 3.91
CA ARG A 189 -4.61 -17.01 3.58
C ARG A 189 -5.14 -17.74 4.83
N GLN A 190 -4.42 -17.65 5.95
CA GLN A 190 -4.79 -18.23 7.24
C GLN A 190 -5.50 -17.19 8.11
N HIS A 191 -6.55 -16.56 7.56
CA HIS A 191 -7.32 -15.47 8.16
C HIS A 191 -8.52 -15.93 8.98
N ARG A 192 -8.91 -17.20 8.85
CA ARG A 192 -10.00 -17.85 9.60
C ARG A 192 -9.57 -19.24 10.05
N ARG A 193 -10.18 -19.73 11.09
CA ARG A 193 -9.93 -21.06 11.65
C ARG A 193 -11.13 -21.95 11.44
N ASN A 194 -10.89 -23.14 10.93
CA ASN A 194 -11.85 -24.23 10.92
C ASN A 194 -11.29 -25.36 11.81
N TYR A 195 -12.05 -25.78 12.82
CA TYR A 195 -11.63 -26.82 13.76
C TYR A 195 -10.31 -26.51 14.50
N ARG A 196 -9.34 -27.42 14.43
CA ARG A 196 -8.05 -27.38 15.16
C ARG A 196 -6.91 -26.90 14.29
N GLU A 197 -7.11 -25.80 13.62
CA GLU A 197 -6.10 -25.16 12.77
C GLU A 197 -5.41 -24.00 13.49
N SER A 198 -4.22 -23.63 13.05
CA SER A 198 -3.58 -22.38 13.44
C SER A 198 -4.35 -21.16 12.88
N LEU A 199 -4.08 -19.99 13.43
CA LEU A 199 -4.63 -18.72 12.96
C LEU A 199 -3.49 -17.72 12.77
N ASP A 200 -2.59 -18.06 11.84
CA ASP A 200 -1.29 -17.42 11.72
C ASP A 200 -1.38 -15.93 11.43
N CYS A 201 -2.32 -15.50 10.57
CA CYS A 201 -2.48 -14.08 10.26
C CYS A 201 -2.80 -13.25 11.50
N ALA A 202 -3.76 -13.67 12.32
CA ALA A 202 -4.14 -12.94 13.53
C ALA A 202 -3.02 -12.93 14.57
N VAL A 203 -2.33 -14.06 14.75
CA VAL A 203 -1.21 -14.16 15.68
C VAL A 203 -0.06 -13.26 15.24
N ALA A 204 0.30 -13.28 13.96
CA ALA A 204 1.36 -12.44 13.42
C ALA A 204 1.06 -10.94 13.60
N LEU A 205 -0.17 -10.50 13.30
CA LEU A 205 -0.61 -9.12 13.52
C LEU A 205 -0.51 -8.71 14.99
N GLN A 206 -0.94 -9.60 15.90
CA GLN A 206 -0.86 -9.36 17.35
C GLN A 206 0.59 -9.32 17.83
N GLU A 207 1.48 -10.16 17.30
CA GLU A 207 2.91 -10.13 17.61
C GLU A 207 3.51 -8.78 17.22
N LEU A 208 3.28 -8.31 15.99
CA LEU A 208 3.78 -7.03 15.52
C LEU A 208 3.28 -5.87 16.40
N ARG A 209 2.00 -5.86 16.74
CA ARG A 209 1.42 -4.90 17.69
C ARG A 209 2.15 -4.92 19.03
N ASN A 210 2.35 -6.11 19.60
CA ASN A 210 3.02 -6.26 20.89
C ASN A 210 4.49 -5.86 20.86
N MET A 211 5.12 -5.87 19.69
CA MET A 211 6.47 -5.38 19.45
C MET A 211 6.54 -3.86 19.25
N GLY A 212 5.40 -3.14 19.29
CA GLY A 212 5.35 -1.69 19.18
C GLY A 212 5.10 -1.15 17.77
N VAL A 213 4.68 -1.99 16.83
CA VAL A 213 4.23 -1.53 15.51
C VAL A 213 2.92 -0.76 15.68
N SER A 214 2.86 0.43 15.10
CA SER A 214 1.71 1.33 15.18
C SER A 214 0.76 1.20 14.01
N ASN A 215 1.28 0.86 12.83
CA ASN A 215 0.49 0.70 11.61
C ASN A 215 1.07 -0.36 10.68
N ILE A 216 0.19 -1.07 9.97
CA ILE A 216 0.55 -2.00 8.88
C ILE A 216 -0.14 -1.53 7.61
N VAL A 217 0.64 -1.41 6.53
CA VAL A 217 0.15 -1.15 5.18
C VAL A 217 0.34 -2.41 4.35
N THR A 218 -0.73 -2.90 3.74
CA THR A 218 -0.70 -4.06 2.84
C THR A 218 -1.52 -3.80 1.58
N PHE A 219 -1.29 -4.58 0.53
CA PHE A 219 -2.05 -4.45 -0.71
C PHE A 219 -3.02 -5.62 -0.86
N ASP A 220 -4.30 -5.29 -1.05
CA ASP A 220 -5.35 -6.25 -1.41
C ASP A 220 -5.32 -7.53 -0.55
N ALA A 221 -5.43 -7.33 0.78
CA ALA A 221 -5.47 -8.45 1.72
C ALA A 221 -6.52 -9.48 1.32
N HIS A 222 -6.17 -10.76 1.42
CA HIS A 222 -7.04 -11.89 1.03
C HIS A 222 -8.43 -11.81 1.68
N ASP A 223 -8.48 -11.39 2.94
CA ASP A 223 -9.71 -11.00 3.64
C ASP A 223 -9.45 -9.69 4.41
N PRO A 224 -10.10 -8.57 4.05
CA PRO A 224 -9.87 -7.30 4.73
C PRO A 224 -10.24 -7.31 6.21
N ARG A 225 -11.07 -8.26 6.66
CA ARG A 225 -11.51 -8.37 8.07
C ARG A 225 -10.40 -8.82 9.02
N VAL A 226 -9.21 -9.19 8.52
CA VAL A 226 -8.05 -9.54 9.36
C VAL A 226 -7.69 -8.43 10.35
N HIS A 227 -7.98 -7.16 10.04
CA HIS A 227 -7.77 -6.04 10.95
C HIS A 227 -8.55 -6.15 12.27
N ASN A 228 -9.63 -6.97 12.32
CA ASN A 228 -10.36 -7.24 13.54
C ASN A 228 -9.49 -7.92 14.62
N ALA A 229 -8.36 -8.54 14.25
CA ALA A 229 -7.42 -9.11 15.20
C ALA A 229 -6.64 -8.04 16.00
N ILE A 230 -6.60 -6.79 15.48
CA ILE A 230 -5.82 -5.68 16.02
C ILE A 230 -6.63 -4.37 16.07
N PRO A 231 -7.78 -4.33 16.75
CA PRO A 231 -8.75 -3.22 16.65
C PRO A 231 -8.23 -1.86 17.15
N LEU A 232 -7.11 -1.83 17.87
CA LEU A 232 -6.48 -0.62 18.39
C LEU A 232 -5.16 -0.25 17.69
N MET A 233 -4.90 -0.82 16.52
CA MET A 233 -3.70 -0.57 15.71
C MET A 233 -4.14 -0.14 14.31
N GLY A 234 -3.38 0.73 13.67
CA GLY A 234 -3.60 1.11 12.28
C GLY A 234 -3.42 -0.08 11.32
N PHE A 235 -4.30 -0.19 10.35
CA PHE A 235 -4.22 -1.20 9.30
C PHE A 235 -4.78 -0.63 8.00
N ASP A 236 -3.90 -0.39 7.04
CA ASP A 236 -4.23 0.16 5.74
C ASP A 236 -4.18 -0.94 4.67
N ASN A 237 -5.34 -1.34 4.20
CA ASN A 237 -5.47 -2.26 3.08
C ASN A 237 -5.63 -1.46 1.78
N VAL A 238 -4.55 -1.27 1.04
CA VAL A 238 -4.51 -0.48 -0.18
C VAL A 238 -4.95 -1.32 -1.36
N MET A 239 -5.96 -0.86 -2.11
CA MET A 239 -6.42 -1.52 -3.31
C MET A 239 -5.64 -1.00 -4.53
N PRO A 240 -4.90 -1.86 -5.26
CA PRO A 240 -4.08 -1.44 -6.40
C PRO A 240 -4.89 -1.18 -7.68
N SER A 241 -6.21 -1.27 -7.64
CA SER A 241 -7.10 -1.28 -8.80
C SER A 241 -6.87 -0.10 -9.75
N TYR A 242 -6.69 1.11 -9.21
CA TYR A 242 -6.40 2.28 -10.05
C TYR A 242 -5.09 2.13 -10.83
N GLN A 243 -4.04 1.67 -10.19
CA GLN A 243 -2.74 1.51 -10.83
C GLN A 243 -2.76 0.38 -11.87
N VAL A 244 -3.49 -0.69 -11.58
CA VAL A 244 -3.70 -1.82 -12.52
C VAL A 244 -4.43 -1.34 -13.75
N LEU A 245 -5.56 -0.63 -13.61
CA LEU A 245 -6.31 -0.08 -14.75
C LEU A 245 -5.48 0.92 -15.54
N LYS A 246 -4.76 1.81 -14.86
CA LYS A 246 -3.86 2.77 -15.51
C LYS A 246 -2.74 2.07 -16.30
N ALA A 247 -2.17 0.99 -15.77
CA ALA A 247 -1.18 0.19 -16.47
C ALA A 247 -1.80 -0.52 -17.68
N LEU A 248 -3.00 -1.08 -17.54
CA LEU A 248 -3.74 -1.73 -18.61
C LEU A 248 -3.95 -0.79 -19.81
N PHE A 249 -4.49 0.39 -19.58
CA PHE A 249 -4.72 1.39 -20.65
C PHE A 249 -3.44 1.90 -21.30
N ARG A 250 -2.33 1.93 -20.55
CA ARG A 250 -1.02 2.29 -21.10
C ARG A 250 -0.42 1.17 -21.97
N SER A 251 -0.62 -0.07 -21.54
CA SER A 251 -0.05 -1.25 -22.23
C SER A 251 -0.84 -1.67 -23.45
N VAL A 252 -2.14 -1.33 -23.48
CA VAL A 252 -3.06 -1.68 -24.56
C VAL A 252 -3.79 -0.42 -25.01
N PRO A 253 -3.13 0.45 -25.83
CA PRO A 253 -3.69 1.75 -26.24
C PRO A 253 -5.01 1.67 -26.98
N ASP A 254 -5.23 0.57 -27.74
CA ASP A 254 -6.42 0.34 -28.54
C ASP A 254 -7.54 -0.38 -27.79
N LEU A 255 -7.41 -0.54 -26.44
CA LEU A 255 -8.41 -1.18 -25.62
C LEU A 255 -9.70 -0.34 -25.63
N GLN A 256 -10.79 -0.98 -26.05
CA GLN A 256 -12.13 -0.38 -26.01
C GLN A 256 -12.88 -0.91 -24.78
N PRO A 257 -13.02 -0.10 -23.71
CA PRO A 257 -13.66 -0.52 -22.48
C PRO A 257 -15.18 -0.36 -22.55
N ASP A 258 -15.81 -1.10 -23.44
CA ASP A 258 -17.25 -1.17 -23.59
C ASP A 258 -17.72 -2.63 -23.58
N ARG A 259 -19.04 -2.85 -23.50
CA ARG A 259 -19.64 -4.17 -23.36
C ARG A 259 -19.50 -5.05 -24.59
N ASP A 260 -19.28 -4.46 -25.75
CA ASP A 260 -19.18 -5.21 -27.01
C ASP A 260 -17.76 -5.74 -27.25
N HIS A 261 -16.74 -5.09 -26.62
CA HIS A 261 -15.33 -5.37 -26.89
C HIS A 261 -14.56 -5.90 -25.67
N LEU A 262 -15.07 -5.70 -24.44
CA LEU A 262 -14.37 -6.09 -23.23
C LEU A 262 -15.30 -6.74 -22.20
N MET A 263 -14.84 -7.87 -21.66
CA MET A 263 -15.46 -8.54 -20.52
C MET A 263 -14.42 -8.85 -19.46
N ILE A 264 -14.75 -8.67 -18.20
CA ILE A 264 -13.94 -9.15 -17.08
C ILE A 264 -14.39 -10.57 -16.74
N VAL A 265 -13.44 -11.50 -16.67
CA VAL A 265 -13.72 -12.88 -16.31
C VAL A 265 -13.09 -13.23 -14.97
N SER A 266 -13.89 -13.80 -14.07
CA SER A 266 -13.39 -14.26 -12.77
C SER A 266 -12.85 -15.69 -12.90
N PRO A 267 -11.61 -15.99 -12.43
CA PRO A 267 -11.06 -17.34 -12.49
C PRO A 267 -11.73 -18.30 -11.51
N ASP A 268 -12.31 -17.78 -10.42
CA ASP A 268 -12.97 -18.56 -9.37
C ASP A 268 -13.92 -17.67 -8.52
N GLU A 269 -14.66 -18.28 -7.61
CA GLU A 269 -15.55 -17.57 -6.68
C GLU A 269 -14.80 -16.62 -5.72
N GLY A 270 -13.58 -16.96 -5.34
CA GLY A 270 -12.77 -16.15 -4.43
C GLY A 270 -12.37 -14.80 -5.03
N ALA A 271 -12.18 -14.74 -6.35
CA ALA A 271 -11.84 -13.53 -7.06
C ALA A 271 -13.08 -12.69 -7.49
N MET A 272 -14.30 -13.21 -7.35
CA MET A 272 -15.53 -12.62 -7.87
C MET A 272 -15.72 -11.16 -7.41
N ASN A 273 -15.61 -10.89 -6.13
CA ASN A 273 -15.82 -9.54 -5.59
C ASN A 273 -14.80 -8.53 -6.14
N ARG A 274 -13.55 -8.94 -6.32
CA ARG A 274 -12.49 -8.11 -6.88
C ARG A 274 -12.75 -7.83 -8.35
N ASN A 275 -13.13 -8.84 -9.11
CA ASN A 275 -13.42 -8.72 -10.54
C ASN A 275 -14.71 -7.94 -10.80
N MET A 276 -15.70 -8.06 -9.93
CA MET A 276 -16.92 -7.22 -9.95
C MET A 276 -16.56 -5.73 -9.79
N TYR A 277 -15.60 -5.40 -8.94
CA TYR A 277 -15.13 -4.03 -8.80
C TYR A 277 -14.50 -3.53 -10.10
N TYR A 278 -13.62 -4.31 -10.74
CA TYR A 278 -13.02 -3.93 -12.04
C TYR A 278 -14.08 -3.77 -13.13
N ALA A 279 -15.00 -4.71 -13.25
CA ALA A 279 -16.09 -4.64 -14.22
C ALA A 279 -16.95 -3.38 -14.00
N SER A 280 -17.25 -3.06 -12.75
CA SER A 280 -17.99 -1.84 -12.39
C SER A 280 -17.23 -0.56 -12.73
N CYS A 281 -15.92 -0.50 -12.50
CA CYS A 281 -15.08 0.65 -12.85
C CYS A 281 -15.04 0.89 -14.35
N LEU A 282 -15.01 -0.17 -15.15
CA LEU A 282 -14.94 -0.10 -16.60
C LEU A 282 -16.32 -0.01 -17.28
N GLY A 283 -17.40 -0.31 -16.56
CA GLY A 283 -18.77 -0.34 -17.10
C GLY A 283 -19.03 -1.51 -18.04
N VAL A 284 -18.27 -2.59 -17.90
CA VAL A 284 -18.33 -3.80 -18.74
C VAL A 284 -18.96 -4.98 -17.99
N ASP A 285 -19.21 -6.07 -18.71
CA ASP A 285 -19.82 -7.28 -18.14
C ASP A 285 -18.79 -8.11 -17.37
N LEU A 286 -19.28 -8.93 -16.43
CA LEU A 286 -18.50 -9.89 -15.65
C LEU A 286 -18.95 -11.31 -16.02
N GLY A 287 -18.01 -12.17 -16.37
CA GLY A 287 -18.18 -13.58 -16.67
C GLY A 287 -17.46 -14.50 -15.70
#